data_dcc39f7fa5281a30f60cf7b3005bd79e
#
_entry.id   dcc39f7fa5281a30f60cf7b3005bd79e
#
_cell.length_a   1.000
_cell.length_b   1.000
_cell.length_c   1.000
_cell.angle_alpha   90.00
_cell.angle_beta   90.00
_cell.angle_gamma   90.00
#
_symmetry.space_group_name_H-M   'P 1'
#
loop_
_entity.id
_entity.type
_entity.pdbx_description
1 polymer ?
#
loop_
_entity_poly.entity_id
_entity_poly.type
_entity_poly.pdbx_seq_one_letter_code
_entity_poly.pdbx_strand_id
1 'polypeptide(L)'
;MNGLFAFSKKYCQRYKLRLCIGFLLIFISNILTLLPIPYIGKSVNAINNLFISISNTSYSLSLKREICVYASIILIVPIIGGFVKYQMRQCIITTSRMIEFDIKNEIFLHYQKLSLSFYKKNSTGDLMNRLTEDVSFIRQYIGPGIMYFVNLIILFFMVLVQMLRINKSLTFYVILPIPILFILVYYISIFITRKSHEVQNYQSIVCSFIQETFSGIHIVKSFVAESFFQKKHNKIIREYQIKNIELAKIDTILYSVILFFIGISHLLIIFLGGKKYFEGEIKDIGTIAEFFTYINVLIFPFIILGWVVSIAERAKVSQIRINEFLNEEPEIINNNLVRTKIFGKVQFKNVSFIYYKTKNVIDAISDISFTLMRGKTLILTGETGSGKTTVGRLISRLYDPNDGDILIDNLSLRNHNLYDFRKNIGYVPQESFLFSDSIYNNIALGSIEKVSSYKVYEAARKAMIENDILNFKNGYDTIIGERGITLSGGQKQRICIARAIIRNPKILIFDDSFSAIDQKNRKLIIHYLKKEMRNSTIIIITHDTSYISDFDLFIVLKKGKISKIEYHNILL
;
A
#
# COMPACT_ATOMS: atom_id res chain seq x y z
N MET A 1 14.48 -6.74 -16.52
CA MET A 1 15.07 -5.44 -16.16
C MET A 1 14.45 -4.25 -16.88
N ASN A 2 14.04 -4.38 -18.15
CA ASN A 2 13.47 -3.25 -18.92
C ASN A 2 12.21 -2.61 -18.32
N GLY A 3 11.32 -3.39 -17.69
CA GLY A 3 10.08 -2.86 -17.12
C GLY A 3 10.30 -1.99 -15.86
N LEU A 4 11.15 -2.45 -14.93
CA LEU A 4 11.41 -1.72 -13.67
C LEU A 4 12.16 -0.40 -13.93
N PHE A 5 13.06 -0.39 -14.91
CA PHE A 5 13.77 0.82 -15.32
C PHE A 5 12.82 1.83 -15.99
N ALA A 6 11.92 1.38 -16.87
CA ALA A 6 10.96 2.25 -17.53
C ALA A 6 9.94 2.85 -16.53
N PHE A 7 9.46 2.03 -15.58
CA PHE A 7 8.56 2.49 -14.52
C PHE A 7 9.23 3.52 -13.61
N SER A 8 10.43 3.22 -13.11
CA SER A 8 11.17 4.15 -12.26
C SER A 8 11.56 5.43 -13.00
N LYS A 9 11.89 5.35 -14.30
CA LYS A 9 12.20 6.50 -15.15
C LYS A 9 11.05 7.51 -15.18
N LYS A 10 9.78 7.06 -15.30
CA LYS A 10 8.59 7.94 -15.28
C LYS A 10 8.59 8.89 -14.08
N TYR A 11 8.86 8.35 -12.88
CA TYR A 11 8.85 9.15 -11.64
C TYR A 11 10.18 9.87 -11.39
N CYS A 12 11.32 9.24 -11.68
CA CYS A 12 12.63 9.83 -11.49
C CYS A 12 12.87 11.07 -12.38
N GLN A 13 12.27 11.12 -13.57
CA GLN A 13 12.39 12.28 -14.47
C GLN A 13 11.88 13.57 -13.81
N ARG A 14 10.84 13.51 -12.97
CA ARG A 14 10.31 14.65 -12.23
C ARG A 14 11.33 15.24 -11.24
N TYR A 15 12.20 14.39 -10.68
CA TYR A 15 13.16 14.75 -9.64
C TYR A 15 14.62 14.63 -10.09
N LYS A 16 14.88 14.64 -11.42
CA LYS A 16 16.19 14.39 -12.02
C LYS A 16 17.32 15.25 -11.42
N LEU A 17 17.06 16.54 -11.17
CA LEU A 17 18.05 17.46 -10.64
C LEU A 17 18.51 17.09 -9.23
N ARG A 18 17.59 16.71 -8.34
CA ARG A 18 17.93 16.24 -6.99
C ARG A 18 18.70 14.94 -7.00
N LEU A 19 18.31 13.99 -7.89
CA LEU A 19 19.04 12.74 -8.05
C LEU A 19 20.44 12.95 -8.60
N CYS A 20 20.63 13.84 -9.57
CA CYS A 20 21.95 14.22 -10.09
C CYS A 20 22.84 14.83 -9.00
N ILE A 21 22.32 15.75 -8.18
CA ILE A 21 23.03 16.29 -7.02
C ILE A 21 23.39 15.17 -6.04
N GLY A 22 22.46 14.26 -5.75
CA GLY A 22 22.70 13.10 -4.88
C GLY A 22 23.85 12.23 -5.39
N PHE A 23 23.91 11.90 -6.69
CA PHE A 23 24.98 11.12 -7.30
C PHE A 23 26.33 11.86 -7.30
N LEU A 24 26.33 13.16 -7.53
CA LEU A 24 27.53 13.98 -7.41
C LEU A 24 28.05 13.96 -5.96
N LEU A 25 27.17 14.05 -4.97
CA LEU A 25 27.54 13.98 -3.55
C LEU A 25 28.09 12.58 -3.17
N ILE A 26 27.63 11.47 -3.82
CA ILE A 26 28.24 10.14 -3.65
C ILE A 26 29.71 10.20 -4.09
N PHE A 27 30.00 10.80 -5.24
CA PHE A 27 31.36 10.90 -5.76
C PHE A 27 32.26 11.70 -4.81
N ILE A 28 31.82 12.89 -4.38
CA ILE A 28 32.55 13.76 -3.43
C ILE A 28 32.76 13.03 -2.09
N SER A 29 31.73 12.38 -1.58
CA SER A 29 31.80 11.60 -0.33
C SER A 29 32.86 10.49 -0.39
N ASN A 30 32.96 9.80 -1.52
CA ASN A 30 33.98 8.75 -1.70
C ASN A 30 35.39 9.32 -1.80
N ILE A 31 35.60 10.48 -2.43
CA ILE A 31 36.87 11.21 -2.39
C ILE A 31 37.28 11.48 -0.94
N LEU A 32 36.37 12.09 -0.16
CA LEU A 32 36.65 12.42 1.25
C LEU A 32 36.86 11.18 2.13
N THR A 33 36.31 10.04 1.76
CA THR A 33 36.52 8.76 2.47
C THR A 33 37.92 8.19 2.17
N LEU A 34 38.42 8.34 0.95
CA LEU A 34 39.72 7.80 0.53
C LEU A 34 40.90 8.73 0.81
N LEU A 35 40.66 10.04 0.90
CA LEU A 35 41.67 11.07 1.10
C LEU A 35 42.54 10.87 2.37
N PRO A 36 42.01 10.41 3.54
CA PRO A 36 42.82 10.17 4.74
C PRO A 36 43.75 8.96 4.63
N ILE A 37 43.49 7.99 3.72
CA ILE A 37 44.20 6.70 3.69
C ILE A 37 45.70 6.87 3.40
N PRO A 38 46.17 7.65 2.40
CA PRO A 38 47.61 7.92 2.20
C PRO A 38 48.28 8.56 3.43
N TYR A 39 47.54 9.35 4.22
CA TYR A 39 48.11 9.97 5.43
C TYR A 39 48.26 8.95 6.57
N ILE A 40 47.45 7.86 6.59
CA ILE A 40 47.68 6.73 7.49
C ILE A 40 49.02 6.07 7.17
N GLY A 41 49.30 5.78 5.89
CA GLY A 41 50.57 5.23 5.46
C GLY A 41 51.76 6.14 5.82
N LYS A 42 51.65 7.45 5.54
CA LYS A 42 52.66 8.44 5.91
C LYS A 42 52.90 8.51 7.42
N SER A 43 51.84 8.40 8.23
CA SER A 43 51.94 8.39 9.69
C SER A 43 52.70 7.17 10.19
N VAL A 44 52.45 5.97 9.61
CA VAL A 44 53.17 4.74 9.94
C VAL A 44 54.64 4.88 9.60
N ASN A 45 54.98 5.46 8.44
CA ASN A 45 56.35 5.72 8.04
C ASN A 45 57.05 6.72 8.97
N ALA A 46 56.39 7.83 9.33
CA ALA A 46 56.92 8.82 10.26
C ALA A 46 57.19 8.23 11.65
N ILE A 47 56.29 7.36 12.14
CA ILE A 47 56.48 6.64 13.41
C ILE A 47 57.66 5.70 13.31
N ASN A 48 57.79 4.92 12.25
CA ASN A 48 58.95 4.02 12.04
C ASN A 48 60.25 4.80 12.00
N ASN A 49 60.30 5.92 11.30
CA ASN A 49 61.48 6.80 11.23
C ASN A 49 61.83 7.43 12.59
N LEU A 50 60.82 7.75 13.42
CA LEU A 50 61.05 8.19 14.81
C LEU A 50 61.76 7.12 15.65
N PHE A 51 61.38 5.86 15.54
CA PHE A 51 62.02 4.76 16.25
C PHE A 51 63.48 4.57 15.81
N ILE A 52 63.79 4.81 14.55
CA ILE A 52 65.17 4.68 13.99
C ILE A 52 66.02 5.89 14.36
N SER A 53 65.45 7.09 14.51
CA SER A 53 66.18 8.36 14.71
C SER A 53 66.21 8.87 16.17
N ILE A 54 66.07 8.00 17.15
CA ILE A 54 66.00 8.34 18.59
C ILE A 54 67.19 9.18 19.09
N SER A 55 68.34 9.15 18.38
CA SER A 55 69.57 9.87 18.76
C SER A 55 69.62 11.36 18.33
N ASN A 56 68.74 11.85 17.42
CA ASN A 56 68.74 13.22 16.90
C ASN A 56 67.52 14.04 17.30
N THR A 57 67.66 14.90 18.32
CA THR A 57 66.56 15.65 18.93
C THR A 57 65.85 16.65 18.00
N SER A 58 66.56 17.34 17.11
CA SER A 58 66.00 18.29 16.15
C SER A 58 65.15 17.61 15.07
N TYR A 59 65.58 16.44 14.57
CA TYR A 59 64.87 15.64 13.57
C TYR A 59 63.63 14.97 14.18
N SER A 60 63.68 14.57 15.47
CA SER A 60 62.55 14.01 16.16
C SER A 60 61.40 15.02 16.36
N LEU A 61 61.72 16.31 16.47
CA LEU A 61 60.75 17.39 16.68
C LEU A 61 59.96 17.69 15.38
N SER A 62 60.64 17.66 14.21
CA SER A 62 60.01 17.81 12.89
C SER A 62 59.05 16.65 12.58
N LEU A 63 59.42 15.40 12.85
CA LEU A 63 58.58 14.22 12.66
C LEU A 63 57.34 14.21 13.58
N LYS A 64 57.50 14.67 14.83
CA LYS A 64 56.35 14.83 15.74
C LYS A 64 55.31 15.84 15.18
N ARG A 65 55.78 16.95 14.60
CA ARG A 65 54.92 17.96 13.96
C ARG A 65 54.19 17.38 12.75
N GLU A 66 54.89 16.61 11.90
CA GLU A 66 54.26 15.94 10.77
C GLU A 66 53.18 14.94 11.19
N ILE A 67 53.46 14.13 12.21
CA ILE A 67 52.46 13.19 12.76
C ILE A 67 51.21 13.96 13.27
N CYS A 68 51.38 15.08 13.96
CA CYS A 68 50.26 15.91 14.39
C CYS A 68 49.44 16.44 13.21
N VAL A 69 50.08 16.85 12.10
CA VAL A 69 49.39 17.29 10.89
C VAL A 69 48.62 16.14 10.25
N TYR A 70 49.22 14.96 10.10
CA TYR A 70 48.59 13.78 9.53
C TYR A 70 47.39 13.33 10.40
N ALA A 71 47.57 13.29 11.71
CA ALA A 71 46.48 12.98 12.67
C ALA A 71 45.31 13.96 12.55
N SER A 72 45.64 15.27 12.38
CA SER A 72 44.58 16.29 12.18
C SER A 72 43.80 16.06 10.87
N ILE A 73 44.47 15.69 9.77
CA ILE A 73 43.82 15.37 8.49
C ILE A 73 42.97 14.11 8.64
N ILE A 74 43.49 13.05 9.27
CA ILE A 74 42.75 11.80 9.51
C ILE A 74 41.50 12.02 10.36
N LEU A 75 41.49 13.03 11.23
CA LEU A 75 40.36 13.34 12.08
C LEU A 75 39.34 14.29 11.41
N ILE A 76 39.83 15.38 10.79
CA ILE A 76 38.97 16.45 10.24
C ILE A 76 38.27 16.00 8.95
N VAL A 77 38.97 15.34 8.03
CA VAL A 77 38.43 14.98 6.73
C VAL A 77 37.21 14.02 6.84
N PRO A 78 37.24 12.97 7.67
CA PRO A 78 36.05 12.13 7.88
C PRO A 78 34.86 12.87 8.49
N ILE A 79 35.06 13.90 9.32
CA ILE A 79 33.98 14.74 9.87
C ILE A 79 33.29 15.47 8.72
N ILE A 80 34.07 16.13 7.85
CA ILE A 80 33.53 16.80 6.66
C ILE A 80 32.84 15.77 5.74
N GLY A 81 33.48 14.61 5.52
CA GLY A 81 32.92 13.50 4.76
C GLY A 81 31.59 13.00 5.35
N GLY A 82 31.45 12.97 6.67
CA GLY A 82 30.21 12.63 7.36
C GLY A 82 29.08 13.61 7.06
N PHE A 83 29.38 14.91 7.04
CA PHE A 83 28.42 15.94 6.65
C PHE A 83 27.97 15.80 5.19
N VAL A 84 28.89 15.54 4.27
CA VAL A 84 28.58 15.31 2.85
C VAL A 84 27.74 14.04 2.68
N LYS A 85 28.06 12.95 3.41
CA LYS A 85 27.24 11.72 3.45
C LYS A 85 25.82 11.97 3.95
N TYR A 86 25.66 12.81 4.95
CA TYR A 86 24.35 13.23 5.44
C TYR A 86 23.55 13.95 4.34
N GLN A 87 24.14 14.95 3.67
CA GLN A 87 23.49 15.67 2.58
C GLN A 87 23.11 14.75 1.40
N MET A 88 24.02 13.84 1.03
CA MET A 88 23.79 12.81 0.02
C MET A 88 22.54 11.97 0.36
N ARG A 89 22.47 11.47 1.60
CA ARG A 89 21.32 10.69 2.06
C ARG A 89 20.04 11.51 2.05
N GLN A 90 20.09 12.75 2.49
CA GLN A 90 18.93 13.66 2.45
C GLN A 90 18.42 13.86 1.02
N CYS A 91 19.29 14.12 0.06
CA CYS A 91 18.89 14.28 -1.34
C CYS A 91 18.22 13.02 -1.91
N ILE A 92 18.83 11.85 -1.76
CA ILE A 92 18.36 10.62 -2.42
C ILE A 92 17.16 10.01 -1.69
N ILE A 93 17.22 9.90 -0.34
CA ILE A 93 16.16 9.27 0.44
C ILE A 93 14.90 10.15 0.45
N THR A 94 15.04 11.47 0.60
CA THR A 94 13.89 12.37 0.54
C THR A 94 13.22 12.32 -0.83
N THR A 95 14.02 12.27 -1.91
CA THR A 95 13.48 12.11 -3.27
C THR A 95 12.72 10.80 -3.43
N SER A 96 13.23 9.69 -2.88
CA SER A 96 12.51 8.41 -2.92
C SER A 96 11.18 8.45 -2.14
N ARG A 97 11.09 9.23 -1.06
CA ARG A 97 9.85 9.47 -0.32
C ARG A 97 8.84 10.31 -1.12
N MET A 98 9.31 11.31 -1.87
CA MET A 98 8.44 12.06 -2.77
C MET A 98 7.88 11.18 -3.89
N ILE A 99 8.70 10.29 -4.45
CA ILE A 99 8.26 9.31 -5.44
C ILE A 99 7.24 8.33 -4.84
N GLU A 100 7.46 7.86 -3.61
CA GLU A 100 6.49 7.04 -2.87
C GLU A 100 5.13 7.74 -2.76
N PHE A 101 5.14 9.02 -2.39
CA PHE A 101 3.93 9.84 -2.30
C PHE A 101 3.21 9.94 -3.64
N ASP A 102 3.94 10.22 -4.73
CA ASP A 102 3.36 10.32 -6.07
C ASP A 102 2.71 9.00 -6.51
N ILE A 103 3.39 7.86 -6.29
CA ILE A 103 2.86 6.53 -6.62
C ILE A 103 1.60 6.22 -5.79
N LYS A 104 1.63 6.48 -4.48
CA LYS A 104 0.47 6.26 -3.60
C LYS A 104 -0.74 7.08 -4.02
N ASN A 105 -0.53 8.34 -4.40
CA ASN A 105 -1.60 9.19 -4.89
C ASN A 105 -2.17 8.67 -6.22
N GLU A 106 -1.32 8.25 -7.17
CA GLU A 106 -1.76 7.69 -8.45
C GLU A 106 -2.59 6.41 -8.23
N ILE A 107 -2.13 5.50 -7.37
CA ILE A 107 -2.84 4.29 -6.98
C ILE A 107 -4.18 4.63 -6.32
N PHE A 108 -4.20 5.56 -5.36
CA PHE A 108 -5.40 5.93 -4.64
C PHE A 108 -6.46 6.56 -5.55
N LEU A 109 -6.04 7.46 -6.45
CA LEU A 109 -6.92 8.04 -7.45
C LEU A 109 -7.47 6.99 -8.42
N HIS A 110 -6.65 5.99 -8.77
CA HIS A 110 -7.08 4.89 -9.62
C HIS A 110 -8.11 3.99 -8.91
N TYR A 111 -7.90 3.68 -7.61
CA TYR A 111 -8.89 2.97 -6.81
C TYR A 111 -10.27 3.65 -6.85
N GLN A 112 -10.32 4.97 -6.74
CA GLN A 112 -11.61 5.69 -6.74
C GLN A 112 -12.36 5.61 -8.09
N LYS A 113 -11.66 5.33 -9.20
CA LYS A 113 -12.25 5.21 -10.54
C LYS A 113 -12.83 3.82 -10.80
N LEU A 114 -12.31 2.79 -10.14
CA LEU A 114 -12.70 1.40 -10.39
C LEU A 114 -14.11 1.09 -9.89
N SER A 115 -14.78 0.18 -10.59
CA SER A 115 -16.14 -0.24 -10.32
C SER A 115 -16.24 -1.23 -9.15
N LEU A 116 -17.44 -1.41 -8.60
CA LEU A 116 -17.69 -2.29 -7.46
C LEU A 116 -17.34 -3.76 -7.74
N SER A 117 -17.40 -4.18 -9.01
CA SER A 117 -17.01 -5.53 -9.46
C SER A 117 -15.53 -5.84 -9.13
N PHE A 118 -14.64 -4.87 -9.34
CA PHE A 118 -13.23 -5.00 -9.00
C PHE A 118 -13.02 -5.29 -7.51
N TYR A 119 -13.69 -4.54 -6.64
CA TYR A 119 -13.58 -4.72 -5.17
C TYR A 119 -14.16 -6.04 -4.66
N LYS A 120 -15.11 -6.63 -5.41
CA LYS A 120 -15.64 -7.96 -5.09
C LYS A 120 -14.74 -9.11 -5.54
N LYS A 121 -13.95 -8.89 -6.61
CA LYS A 121 -12.99 -9.88 -7.14
C LYS A 121 -11.70 -9.91 -6.30
N ASN A 122 -11.30 -8.78 -5.72
CA ASN A 122 -10.03 -8.62 -5.01
C ASN A 122 -10.24 -8.46 -3.50
N SER A 123 -9.41 -9.09 -2.69
CA SER A 123 -9.46 -8.94 -1.23
C SER A 123 -8.95 -7.58 -0.79
N THR A 124 -9.56 -6.98 0.22
CA THR A 124 -9.13 -5.69 0.78
C THR A 124 -7.68 -5.73 1.26
N GLY A 125 -7.23 -6.87 1.81
CA GLY A 125 -5.85 -7.05 2.25
C GLY A 125 -4.84 -6.96 1.10
N ASP A 126 -5.12 -7.59 -0.05
CA ASP A 126 -4.25 -7.50 -1.23
C ASP A 126 -4.19 -6.06 -1.77
N LEU A 127 -5.33 -5.36 -1.80
CA LEU A 127 -5.39 -3.97 -2.22
C LEU A 127 -4.59 -3.04 -1.30
N MET A 128 -4.67 -3.26 0.01
CA MET A 128 -3.87 -2.50 0.99
C MET A 128 -2.38 -2.80 0.85
N ASN A 129 -1.99 -4.06 0.63
CA ASN A 129 -0.59 -4.43 0.42
C ASN A 129 0.02 -3.75 -0.80
N ARG A 130 -0.73 -3.59 -1.89
CA ARG A 130 -0.27 -2.84 -3.07
C ARG A 130 0.07 -1.39 -2.74
N LEU A 131 -0.78 -0.72 -1.93
CA LEU A 131 -0.58 0.68 -1.52
C LEU A 131 0.54 0.85 -0.49
N THR A 132 0.81 -0.15 0.34
CA THR A 132 1.76 -0.07 1.46
C THR A 132 3.08 -0.77 1.16
N GLU A 133 3.09 -2.09 1.10
CA GLU A 133 4.32 -2.87 0.98
C GLU A 133 4.94 -2.79 -0.41
N ASP A 134 4.13 -3.00 -1.48
CA ASP A 134 4.65 -2.99 -2.85
C ASP A 134 5.27 -1.63 -3.20
N VAL A 135 4.62 -0.52 -2.84
CA VAL A 135 5.18 0.82 -3.03
C VAL A 135 6.43 1.03 -2.18
N SER A 136 6.47 0.48 -0.96
CA SER A 136 7.66 0.56 -0.09
C SER A 136 8.86 -0.17 -0.69
N PHE A 137 8.68 -1.35 -1.32
CA PHE A 137 9.77 -2.05 -2.01
C PHE A 137 10.32 -1.25 -3.20
N ILE A 138 9.44 -0.64 -4.00
CA ILE A 138 9.85 0.24 -5.10
C ILE A 138 10.63 1.45 -4.56
N ARG A 139 10.17 2.09 -3.50
CA ARG A 139 10.87 3.20 -2.85
C ARG A 139 12.25 2.79 -2.34
N GLN A 140 12.35 1.64 -1.67
CA GLN A 140 13.62 1.13 -1.15
C GLN A 140 14.62 0.84 -2.29
N TYR A 141 14.13 0.35 -3.42
CA TYR A 141 14.96 0.14 -4.60
C TYR A 141 15.45 1.47 -5.20
N ILE A 142 14.54 2.44 -5.45
CA ILE A 142 14.89 3.73 -6.08
C ILE A 142 15.77 4.59 -5.17
N GLY A 143 15.56 4.56 -3.85
CA GLY A 143 16.34 5.32 -2.89
C GLY A 143 17.60 4.57 -2.46
N PRO A 144 17.55 3.85 -1.32
CA PRO A 144 18.74 3.20 -0.77
C PRO A 144 19.35 2.16 -1.70
N GLY A 145 18.54 1.39 -2.45
CA GLY A 145 19.03 0.34 -3.35
C GLY A 145 19.98 0.88 -4.41
N ILE A 146 19.52 1.84 -5.21
CA ILE A 146 20.33 2.48 -6.26
C ILE A 146 21.50 3.25 -5.63
N MET A 147 21.27 3.96 -4.52
CA MET A 147 22.30 4.70 -3.81
C MET A 147 23.49 3.81 -3.42
N TYR A 148 23.23 2.69 -2.75
CA TYR A 148 24.31 1.78 -2.32
C TYR A 148 24.97 1.07 -3.50
N PHE A 149 24.22 0.71 -4.53
CA PHE A 149 24.77 0.09 -5.73
C PHE A 149 25.72 1.04 -6.46
N VAL A 150 25.32 2.28 -6.68
CA VAL A 150 26.16 3.30 -7.32
C VAL A 150 27.38 3.62 -6.46
N ASN A 151 27.18 3.73 -5.13
CA ASN A 151 28.29 3.95 -4.19
C ASN A 151 29.33 2.83 -4.26
N LEU A 152 28.91 1.56 -4.28
CA LEU A 152 29.80 0.42 -4.41
C LEU A 152 30.66 0.51 -5.69
N ILE A 153 30.01 0.77 -6.84
CA ILE A 153 30.72 0.86 -8.12
C ILE A 153 31.74 1.98 -8.10
N ILE A 154 31.35 3.19 -7.71
CA ILE A 154 32.25 4.35 -7.67
C ILE A 154 33.43 4.10 -6.71
N LEU A 155 33.13 3.63 -5.49
CA LEU A 155 34.12 3.37 -4.47
C LEU A 155 35.13 2.29 -4.92
N PHE A 156 34.63 1.18 -5.48
CA PHE A 156 35.46 0.10 -5.97
C PHE A 156 36.46 0.58 -7.04
N PHE A 157 35.98 1.33 -8.06
CA PHE A 157 36.86 1.86 -9.09
C PHE A 157 37.85 2.88 -8.55
N MET A 158 37.45 3.73 -7.60
CA MET A 158 38.36 4.70 -6.98
C MET A 158 39.45 4.01 -6.17
N VAL A 159 39.10 3.01 -5.36
CA VAL A 159 40.06 2.20 -4.59
C VAL A 159 41.03 1.49 -5.55
N LEU A 160 40.50 0.85 -6.61
CA LEU A 160 41.34 0.18 -7.62
C LEU A 160 42.36 1.14 -8.24
N VAL A 161 41.94 2.33 -8.66
CA VAL A 161 42.85 3.34 -9.25
C VAL A 161 43.92 3.76 -8.25
N GLN A 162 43.59 3.98 -6.98
CA GLN A 162 44.56 4.37 -5.97
C GLN A 162 45.58 3.25 -5.69
N MET A 163 45.12 2.00 -5.54
CA MET A 163 46.01 0.85 -5.34
C MET A 163 46.94 0.64 -6.54
N LEU A 164 46.43 0.76 -7.79
CA LEU A 164 47.24 0.64 -9.01
C LEU A 164 48.32 1.74 -9.15
N ARG A 165 48.03 2.95 -8.63
CA ARG A 165 49.01 4.05 -8.61
C ARG A 165 50.18 3.77 -7.66
N ILE A 166 49.90 3.06 -6.56
CA ILE A 166 50.92 2.76 -5.54
C ILE A 166 51.81 1.58 -6.00
N ASN A 167 51.22 0.42 -6.27
CA ASN A 167 51.95 -0.76 -6.74
C ASN A 167 51.06 -1.67 -7.59
N LYS A 168 51.30 -1.75 -8.89
CA LYS A 168 50.50 -2.52 -9.85
C LYS A 168 50.51 -4.03 -9.56
N SER A 169 51.70 -4.57 -9.26
CA SER A 169 51.87 -6.01 -9.03
C SER A 169 51.13 -6.46 -7.75
N LEU A 170 51.31 -5.74 -6.65
CA LEU A 170 50.62 -6.05 -5.39
C LEU A 170 49.09 -5.94 -5.55
N THR A 171 48.61 -4.90 -6.25
CA THR A 171 47.17 -4.70 -6.52
C THR A 171 46.56 -5.88 -7.23
N PHE A 172 47.22 -6.42 -8.27
CA PHE A 172 46.70 -7.55 -9.03
C PHE A 172 46.45 -8.77 -8.15
N TYR A 173 47.39 -9.14 -7.27
CA TYR A 173 47.22 -10.29 -6.39
C TYR A 173 46.19 -10.07 -5.30
N VAL A 174 46.12 -8.87 -4.72
CA VAL A 174 45.21 -8.53 -3.62
C VAL A 174 43.76 -8.45 -4.10
N ILE A 175 43.52 -8.04 -5.35
CA ILE A 175 42.16 -7.92 -5.92
C ILE A 175 41.66 -9.26 -6.47
N LEU A 176 42.53 -10.23 -6.77
CA LEU A 176 42.16 -11.51 -7.36
C LEU A 176 41.04 -12.27 -6.60
N PRO A 177 40.96 -12.27 -5.26
CA PRO A 177 39.85 -12.89 -4.53
C PRO A 177 38.50 -12.18 -4.70
N ILE A 178 38.47 -10.88 -5.05
CA ILE A 178 37.27 -10.06 -5.05
C ILE A 178 36.24 -10.48 -6.13
N PRO A 179 36.60 -10.75 -7.40
CA PRO A 179 35.67 -11.27 -8.41
C PRO A 179 35.00 -12.59 -7.98
N ILE A 180 35.76 -13.48 -7.34
CA ILE A 180 35.24 -14.75 -6.82
C ILE A 180 34.22 -14.47 -5.71
N LEU A 181 34.55 -13.57 -4.79
CA LEU A 181 33.64 -13.11 -3.75
C LEU A 181 32.31 -12.56 -4.35
N PHE A 182 32.42 -11.74 -5.41
CA PHE A 182 31.25 -11.16 -6.06
C PHE A 182 30.27 -12.22 -6.61
N ILE A 183 30.82 -13.24 -7.27
CA ILE A 183 30.06 -14.37 -7.80
C ILE A 183 29.40 -15.15 -6.67
N LEU A 184 30.13 -15.46 -5.60
CA LEU A 184 29.57 -16.18 -4.45
C LEU A 184 28.47 -15.39 -3.73
N VAL A 185 28.67 -14.10 -3.47
CA VAL A 185 27.67 -13.22 -2.87
C VAL A 185 26.40 -13.21 -3.72
N TYR A 186 26.50 -13.13 -5.04
CA TYR A 186 25.36 -13.16 -5.95
C TYR A 186 24.56 -14.47 -5.80
N TYR A 187 25.20 -15.63 -5.87
CA TYR A 187 24.52 -16.92 -5.75
C TYR A 187 23.89 -17.12 -4.35
N ILE A 188 24.63 -16.82 -3.29
CA ILE A 188 24.11 -16.95 -1.92
C ILE A 188 22.90 -16.03 -1.71
N SER A 189 22.93 -14.81 -2.25
CA SER A 189 21.80 -13.86 -2.16
C SER A 189 20.53 -14.40 -2.82
N ILE A 190 20.64 -15.15 -3.93
CA ILE A 190 19.48 -15.83 -4.55
C ILE A 190 18.89 -16.88 -3.59
N PHE A 191 19.74 -17.66 -2.92
CA PHE A 191 19.27 -18.65 -1.94
C PHE A 191 18.61 -17.98 -0.73
N ILE A 192 19.18 -16.89 -0.21
CA ILE A 192 18.58 -16.08 0.85
C ILE A 192 17.19 -15.59 0.44
N THR A 193 17.04 -15.08 -0.78
CA THR A 193 15.76 -14.59 -1.29
C THR A 193 14.70 -15.70 -1.34
N ARG A 194 15.06 -16.89 -1.84
CA ARG A 194 14.15 -18.05 -1.88
C ARG A 194 13.73 -18.48 -0.47
N LYS A 195 14.67 -18.61 0.46
CA LYS A 195 14.38 -18.98 1.84
C LYS A 195 13.58 -17.91 2.58
N SER A 196 13.82 -16.64 2.32
CA SER A 196 13.04 -15.54 2.85
C SER A 196 11.56 -15.63 2.42
N HIS A 197 11.28 -16.05 1.18
CA HIS A 197 9.89 -16.30 0.74
C HIS A 197 9.23 -17.46 1.49
N GLU A 198 9.97 -18.56 1.76
CA GLU A 198 9.44 -19.65 2.58
C GLU A 198 9.05 -19.14 3.99
N VAL A 199 9.95 -18.37 4.63
CA VAL A 199 9.70 -17.77 5.95
C VAL A 199 8.49 -16.83 5.93
N GLN A 200 8.35 -15.98 4.91
CA GLN A 200 7.21 -15.08 4.76
C GLN A 200 5.88 -15.84 4.61
N ASN A 201 5.88 -16.97 3.88
CA ASN A 201 4.69 -17.81 3.75
C ASN A 201 4.26 -18.38 5.12
N TYR A 202 5.20 -18.91 5.90
CA TYR A 202 4.89 -19.42 7.24
C TYR A 202 4.49 -18.29 8.20
N GLN A 203 5.10 -17.12 8.11
CA GLN A 203 4.70 -15.93 8.87
C GLN A 203 3.25 -15.54 8.56
N SER A 204 2.84 -15.58 7.29
CA SER A 204 1.46 -15.33 6.87
C SER A 204 0.48 -16.34 7.49
N ILE A 205 0.86 -17.63 7.53
CA ILE A 205 0.04 -18.68 8.18
C ILE A 205 -0.11 -18.39 9.69
N VAL A 206 0.98 -18.03 10.38
CA VAL A 206 0.96 -17.63 11.80
C VAL A 206 0.02 -16.44 12.02
N CYS A 207 0.18 -15.37 11.24
CA CYS A 207 -0.65 -14.17 11.35
C CYS A 207 -2.13 -14.47 11.10
N SER A 208 -2.44 -15.25 10.06
CA SER A 208 -3.82 -15.64 9.75
C SER A 208 -4.45 -16.46 10.88
N PHE A 209 -3.71 -17.41 11.46
CA PHE A 209 -4.18 -18.20 12.58
C PHE A 209 -4.45 -17.34 13.83
N ILE A 210 -3.55 -16.40 14.15
CA ILE A 210 -3.73 -15.46 15.27
C ILE A 210 -4.95 -14.57 15.04
N GLN A 211 -5.11 -14.04 13.83
CA GLN A 211 -6.25 -13.19 13.46
C GLN A 211 -7.57 -13.95 13.57
N GLU A 212 -7.63 -15.20 13.08
CA GLU A 212 -8.79 -16.08 13.21
C GLU A 212 -9.13 -16.36 14.68
N THR A 213 -8.11 -16.66 15.50
CA THR A 213 -8.27 -16.91 16.94
C THR A 213 -8.81 -15.68 17.66
N PHE A 214 -8.30 -14.47 17.37
CA PHE A 214 -8.79 -13.25 17.99
C PHE A 214 -10.19 -12.87 17.51
N SER A 215 -10.50 -13.05 16.24
CA SER A 215 -11.85 -12.82 15.72
C SER A 215 -12.88 -13.79 16.34
N GLY A 216 -12.46 -15.02 16.62
CA GLY A 216 -13.27 -16.05 17.24
C GLY A 216 -13.10 -16.17 18.76
N ILE A 217 -12.51 -15.19 19.44
CA ILE A 217 -12.13 -15.29 20.86
C ILE A 217 -13.32 -15.65 21.78
N HIS A 218 -14.52 -15.15 21.47
CA HIS A 218 -15.74 -15.51 22.20
C HIS A 218 -16.01 -17.02 22.15
N ILE A 219 -15.82 -17.64 20.98
CA ILE A 219 -16.01 -19.09 20.80
C ILE A 219 -14.94 -19.85 21.60
N VAL A 220 -13.66 -19.42 21.47
CA VAL A 220 -12.56 -20.05 22.21
C VAL A 220 -12.83 -20.03 23.71
N LYS A 221 -13.31 -18.90 24.25
CA LYS A 221 -13.65 -18.74 25.66
C LYS A 221 -14.90 -19.53 26.07
N SER A 222 -15.96 -19.46 25.27
CA SER A 222 -17.23 -20.14 25.59
C SER A 222 -17.11 -21.67 25.62
N PHE A 223 -16.20 -22.24 24.80
CA PHE A 223 -15.98 -23.69 24.73
C PHE A 223 -14.74 -24.16 25.50
N VAL A 224 -14.07 -23.27 26.28
CA VAL A 224 -12.83 -23.58 27.04
C VAL A 224 -11.78 -24.25 26.13
N ALA A 225 -11.64 -23.75 24.90
CA ALA A 225 -10.82 -24.38 23.87
C ALA A 225 -9.37 -23.86 23.81
N GLU A 226 -8.91 -23.11 24.82
CA GLU A 226 -7.57 -22.48 24.86
C GLU A 226 -6.45 -23.51 24.67
N SER A 227 -6.54 -24.66 25.32
CA SER A 227 -5.51 -25.70 25.22
C SER A 227 -5.42 -26.31 23.81
N PHE A 228 -6.53 -26.43 23.11
CA PHE A 228 -6.57 -26.88 21.71
C PHE A 228 -5.89 -25.87 20.79
N PHE A 229 -6.27 -24.59 20.89
CA PHE A 229 -5.68 -23.53 20.09
C PHE A 229 -4.19 -23.35 20.39
N GLN A 230 -3.77 -23.49 21.66
CA GLN A 230 -2.36 -23.43 22.05
C GLN A 230 -1.55 -24.56 21.39
N LYS A 231 -2.04 -25.80 21.41
CA LYS A 231 -1.36 -26.92 20.72
C LYS A 231 -1.22 -26.68 19.23
N LYS A 232 -2.27 -26.18 18.57
CA LYS A 232 -2.26 -25.86 17.15
C LYS A 232 -1.27 -24.71 16.84
N HIS A 233 -1.27 -23.65 17.66
CA HIS A 233 -0.31 -22.56 17.56
C HIS A 233 1.13 -23.05 17.70
N ASN A 234 1.43 -23.86 18.71
CA ASN A 234 2.76 -24.39 18.96
C ASN A 234 3.30 -25.21 17.76
N LYS A 235 2.43 -25.96 17.06
CA LYS A 235 2.82 -26.67 15.85
C LYS A 235 3.20 -25.72 14.73
N ILE A 236 2.37 -24.70 14.46
CA ILE A 236 2.60 -23.72 13.39
C ILE A 236 3.86 -22.89 13.67
N ILE A 237 4.03 -22.43 14.92
CA ILE A 237 5.19 -21.59 15.28
C ILE A 237 6.50 -22.38 15.24
N ARG A 238 6.47 -23.70 15.51
CA ARG A 238 7.65 -24.55 15.40
C ARG A 238 8.12 -24.70 13.96
N GLU A 239 7.20 -24.86 13.01
CA GLU A 239 7.55 -24.89 11.58
C GLU A 239 8.13 -23.56 11.11
N TYR A 240 7.52 -22.42 11.52
CA TYR A 240 8.06 -21.08 11.28
C TYR A 240 9.46 -20.92 11.86
N GLN A 241 9.69 -21.38 13.09
CA GLN A 241 11.00 -21.35 13.76
C GLN A 241 12.06 -22.11 12.95
N ILE A 242 11.74 -23.34 12.49
CA ILE A 242 12.68 -24.15 11.70
C ILE A 242 13.08 -23.38 10.43
N LYS A 243 12.10 -22.80 9.71
CA LYS A 243 12.39 -22.03 8.48
C LYS A 243 13.22 -20.78 8.75
N ASN A 244 12.96 -20.08 9.85
CA ASN A 244 13.78 -18.94 10.26
C ASN A 244 15.22 -19.32 10.59
N ILE A 245 15.42 -20.46 11.26
CA ILE A 245 16.79 -20.97 11.56
C ILE A 245 17.51 -21.35 10.26
N GLU A 246 16.81 -21.99 9.28
CA GLU A 246 17.39 -22.28 7.96
C GLU A 246 17.86 -21.00 7.26
N LEU A 247 17.04 -19.95 7.26
CA LEU A 247 17.40 -18.64 6.69
C LEU A 247 18.59 -18.03 7.41
N ALA A 248 18.58 -17.98 8.75
CA ALA A 248 19.66 -17.42 9.55
C ALA A 248 21.00 -18.13 9.31
N LYS A 249 21.00 -19.46 9.10
CA LYS A 249 22.22 -20.21 8.74
C LYS A 249 22.81 -19.73 7.43
N ILE A 250 21.98 -19.47 6.40
CA ILE A 250 22.46 -19.01 5.09
C ILE A 250 22.97 -17.56 5.18
N ASP A 251 22.29 -16.70 5.94
CA ASP A 251 22.74 -15.32 6.20
C ASP A 251 24.12 -15.32 6.89
N THR A 252 24.31 -16.20 7.87
CA THR A 252 25.61 -16.35 8.57
C THR A 252 26.71 -16.84 7.62
N ILE A 253 26.39 -17.78 6.70
CA ILE A 253 27.33 -18.24 5.69
C ILE A 253 27.75 -17.08 4.78
N LEU A 254 26.82 -16.23 4.34
CA LEU A 254 27.15 -15.06 3.52
C LEU A 254 28.18 -14.17 4.21
N TYR A 255 27.92 -13.81 5.47
CA TYR A 255 28.84 -12.98 6.25
C TYR A 255 30.22 -13.63 6.42
N SER A 256 30.24 -14.92 6.72
CA SER A 256 31.47 -15.69 6.91
C SER A 256 32.31 -15.78 5.60
N VAL A 257 31.66 -15.96 4.45
CA VAL A 257 32.31 -15.97 3.14
C VAL A 257 32.97 -14.61 2.84
N ILE A 258 32.24 -13.51 3.12
CA ILE A 258 32.79 -12.16 2.93
C ILE A 258 34.05 -11.97 3.78
N LEU A 259 33.99 -12.29 5.08
CA LEU A 259 35.15 -12.17 5.98
C LEU A 259 36.32 -13.06 5.56
N PHE A 260 36.07 -14.28 5.08
CA PHE A 260 37.10 -15.21 4.62
C PHE A 260 37.84 -14.65 3.42
N PHE A 261 37.17 -14.17 2.38
CA PHE A 261 37.83 -13.62 1.19
C PHE A 261 38.57 -12.31 1.47
N ILE A 262 38.03 -11.48 2.35
CA ILE A 262 38.73 -10.28 2.81
C ILE A 262 39.98 -10.68 3.62
N GLY A 263 39.86 -11.69 4.49
CA GLY A 263 40.99 -12.25 5.22
C GLY A 263 42.10 -12.77 4.28
N ILE A 264 41.75 -13.45 3.18
CA ILE A 264 42.69 -13.85 2.13
C ILE A 264 43.37 -12.61 1.54
N SER A 265 42.62 -11.57 1.19
CA SER A 265 43.23 -10.32 0.66
C SER A 265 44.20 -9.69 1.67
N HIS A 266 43.84 -9.66 2.97
CA HIS A 266 44.74 -9.18 4.03
C HIS A 266 46.01 -10.04 4.16
N LEU A 267 45.86 -11.37 4.12
CA LEU A 267 46.98 -12.29 4.15
C LEU A 267 47.94 -12.07 2.95
N LEU A 268 47.36 -11.89 1.74
CA LEU A 268 48.13 -11.58 0.54
C LEU A 268 48.86 -10.22 0.66
N ILE A 269 48.23 -9.19 1.27
CA ILE A 269 48.88 -7.90 1.51
C ILE A 269 50.09 -8.07 2.43
N ILE A 270 49.95 -8.81 3.54
CA ILE A 270 51.03 -9.00 4.49
C ILE A 270 52.14 -9.84 3.89
N PHE A 271 51.83 -10.98 3.26
CA PHE A 271 52.80 -11.91 2.72
C PHE A 271 53.55 -11.32 1.51
N LEU A 272 52.81 -10.91 0.46
CA LEU A 272 53.41 -10.38 -0.75
C LEU A 272 53.96 -8.97 -0.57
N GLY A 273 53.25 -8.11 0.19
CA GLY A 273 53.69 -6.78 0.53
C GLY A 273 54.95 -6.80 1.40
N GLY A 274 55.01 -7.69 2.39
CA GLY A 274 56.19 -7.93 3.21
C GLY A 274 57.37 -8.45 2.40
N LYS A 275 57.13 -9.46 1.52
CA LYS A 275 58.20 -9.98 0.63
C LYS A 275 58.76 -8.86 -0.25
N LYS A 276 57.92 -8.08 -0.90
CA LYS A 276 58.36 -6.96 -1.76
C LYS A 276 59.04 -5.82 -0.99
N TYR A 277 58.73 -5.65 0.29
CA TYR A 277 59.40 -4.71 1.16
C TYR A 277 60.86 -5.20 1.45
N PHE A 278 61.07 -6.49 1.77
CA PHE A 278 62.40 -7.06 1.97
C PHE A 278 63.24 -7.12 0.69
N GLU A 279 62.60 -7.28 -0.47
CA GLU A 279 63.26 -7.25 -1.79
C GLU A 279 63.58 -5.81 -2.25
N GLY A 280 63.13 -4.78 -1.52
CA GLY A 280 63.40 -3.37 -1.83
C GLY A 280 62.51 -2.77 -2.93
N GLU A 281 61.53 -3.53 -3.45
CA GLU A 281 60.53 -3.01 -4.42
C GLU A 281 59.55 -2.02 -3.77
N ILE A 282 59.22 -2.23 -2.51
CA ILE A 282 58.39 -1.33 -1.69
C ILE A 282 59.34 -0.69 -0.67
N LYS A 283 59.52 0.65 -0.77
CA LYS A 283 60.45 1.38 0.09
C LYS A 283 59.84 1.68 1.49
N ASP A 284 58.53 1.77 1.56
CA ASP A 284 57.80 2.31 2.71
C ASP A 284 56.89 1.25 3.31
N ILE A 285 57.03 0.97 4.61
CA ILE A 285 56.14 0.05 5.34
C ILE A 285 54.68 0.55 5.43
N GLY A 286 54.50 1.88 5.38
CA GLY A 286 53.21 2.53 5.35
C GLY A 286 52.35 2.17 4.13
N THR A 287 52.99 1.77 3.02
CA THR A 287 52.31 1.26 1.82
C THR A 287 51.45 0.02 2.14
N ILE A 288 51.97 -0.87 2.99
CA ILE A 288 51.22 -2.07 3.45
C ILE A 288 49.99 -1.65 4.26
N ALA A 289 50.15 -0.66 5.14
CA ALA A 289 49.04 -0.13 5.94
C ALA A 289 47.96 0.56 5.07
N GLU A 290 48.38 1.26 4.00
CA GLU A 290 47.44 1.85 3.02
C GLU A 290 46.63 0.77 2.31
N PHE A 291 47.26 -0.27 1.78
CA PHE A 291 46.58 -1.38 1.11
C PHE A 291 45.58 -2.08 2.04
N PHE A 292 45.98 -2.30 3.30
CA PHE A 292 45.09 -2.88 4.32
C PHE A 292 43.86 -2.03 4.53
N THR A 293 44.04 -0.72 4.61
CA THR A 293 42.91 0.24 4.83
C THR A 293 42.00 0.33 3.59
N TYR A 294 42.58 0.29 2.36
CA TYR A 294 41.78 0.28 1.13
C TYR A 294 40.83 -0.93 1.05
N ILE A 295 41.32 -2.13 1.40
CA ILE A 295 40.48 -3.33 1.43
C ILE A 295 39.42 -3.25 2.50
N ASN A 296 39.74 -2.73 3.70
CA ASN A 296 38.76 -2.57 4.77
C ASN A 296 37.59 -1.65 4.39
N VAL A 297 37.84 -0.60 3.63
CA VAL A 297 36.77 0.33 3.18
C VAL A 297 35.77 -0.36 2.23
N LEU A 298 36.16 -1.44 1.54
CA LEU A 298 35.31 -2.21 0.65
C LEU A 298 34.41 -3.22 1.37
N ILE A 299 34.67 -3.56 2.64
CA ILE A 299 33.89 -4.57 3.41
C ILE A 299 32.43 -4.25 3.43
N PHE A 300 32.06 -3.06 3.91
CA PHE A 300 30.68 -2.65 4.11
C PHE A 300 29.86 -2.63 2.82
N PRO A 301 30.32 -2.06 1.69
CA PRO A 301 29.63 -2.14 0.41
C PRO A 301 29.35 -3.57 -0.08
N PHE A 302 30.26 -4.52 0.17
CA PHE A 302 30.04 -5.92 -0.23
C PHE A 302 28.95 -6.59 0.63
N ILE A 303 28.92 -6.31 1.93
CA ILE A 303 27.84 -6.82 2.82
C ILE A 303 26.46 -6.35 2.35
N ILE A 304 26.36 -5.08 1.97
CA ILE A 304 25.07 -4.50 1.52
C ILE A 304 24.64 -5.01 0.15
N LEU A 305 25.55 -5.48 -0.69
CA LEU A 305 25.23 -5.95 -2.04
C LEU A 305 24.13 -7.04 -2.02
N GLY A 306 24.20 -7.98 -1.10
CA GLY A 306 23.19 -9.03 -0.95
C GLY A 306 21.80 -8.46 -0.70
N TRP A 307 21.69 -7.46 0.16
CA TRP A 307 20.45 -6.75 0.41
C TRP A 307 19.95 -5.99 -0.82
N VAL A 308 20.85 -5.33 -1.57
CA VAL A 308 20.51 -4.60 -2.80
C VAL A 308 19.90 -5.53 -3.86
N VAL A 309 20.48 -6.72 -4.04
CA VAL A 309 19.96 -7.74 -4.97
C VAL A 309 18.57 -8.19 -4.53
N SER A 310 18.39 -8.50 -3.25
CA SER A 310 17.09 -8.93 -2.70
C SER A 310 16.00 -7.86 -2.90
N ILE A 311 16.31 -6.58 -2.61
CA ILE A 311 15.32 -5.51 -2.77
C ILE A 311 14.99 -5.24 -4.25
N ALA A 312 15.94 -5.42 -5.15
CA ALA A 312 15.72 -5.27 -6.59
C ALA A 312 14.73 -6.33 -7.12
N GLU A 313 14.85 -7.59 -6.70
CA GLU A 313 13.93 -8.65 -7.08
C GLU A 313 12.51 -8.41 -6.50
N ARG A 314 12.40 -8.01 -5.24
CA ARG A 314 11.10 -7.66 -4.63
C ARG A 314 10.45 -6.47 -5.35
N ALA A 315 11.21 -5.42 -5.60
CA ALA A 315 10.71 -4.24 -6.31
C ALA A 315 10.22 -4.56 -7.73
N LYS A 316 10.87 -5.52 -8.42
CA LYS A 316 10.46 -5.99 -9.74
C LYS A 316 9.08 -6.67 -9.70
N VAL A 317 8.85 -7.57 -8.74
CA VAL A 317 7.56 -8.23 -8.55
C VAL A 317 6.48 -7.21 -8.19
N SER A 318 6.76 -6.32 -7.25
CA SER A 318 5.85 -5.25 -6.83
C SER A 318 5.49 -4.31 -7.97
N GLN A 319 6.45 -3.96 -8.82
CA GLN A 319 6.21 -3.13 -10.00
C GLN A 319 5.26 -3.80 -11.01
N ILE A 320 5.40 -5.11 -11.24
CA ILE A 320 4.49 -5.85 -12.12
C ILE A 320 3.07 -5.78 -11.56
N ARG A 321 2.88 -6.07 -10.26
CA ARG A 321 1.57 -6.03 -9.60
C ARG A 321 0.92 -4.64 -9.63
N ILE A 322 1.72 -3.58 -9.44
CA ILE A 322 1.21 -2.20 -9.51
C ILE A 322 0.86 -1.83 -10.95
N ASN A 323 1.65 -2.24 -11.95
CA ASN A 323 1.33 -1.98 -13.35
C ASN A 323 0.06 -2.71 -13.80
N GLU A 324 -0.10 -3.99 -13.45
CA GLU A 324 -1.32 -4.74 -13.72
C GLU A 324 -2.53 -4.01 -13.15
N PHE A 325 -2.41 -3.53 -11.91
CA PHE A 325 -3.47 -2.77 -11.28
C PHE A 325 -3.77 -1.43 -11.97
N LEU A 326 -2.75 -0.65 -12.33
CA LEU A 326 -2.93 0.66 -12.98
C LEU A 326 -3.47 0.54 -14.42
N ASN A 327 -3.33 -0.64 -15.04
CA ASN A 327 -3.88 -0.95 -16.35
C ASN A 327 -5.33 -1.50 -16.30
N GLU A 328 -5.87 -1.77 -15.10
CA GLU A 328 -7.28 -2.17 -14.97
C GLU A 328 -8.20 -1.01 -15.36
N GLU A 329 -9.05 -1.23 -16.34
CA GLU A 329 -10.00 -0.22 -16.79
C GLU A 329 -11.29 -0.26 -15.98
N PRO A 330 -11.88 0.90 -15.64
CA PRO A 330 -13.16 0.95 -14.96
C PRO A 330 -14.28 0.45 -15.91
N GLU A 331 -15.05 -0.55 -15.47
CA GLU A 331 -16.19 -1.08 -16.24
C GLU A 331 -17.28 -0.02 -16.48
N ILE A 332 -17.40 0.96 -15.57
CA ILE A 332 -18.39 2.03 -15.63
C ILE A 332 -17.68 3.36 -15.91
N ILE A 333 -17.89 3.88 -17.09
CA ILE A 333 -17.27 5.14 -17.55
C ILE A 333 -18.37 6.20 -17.68
N ASN A 334 -18.04 7.45 -17.33
CA ASN A 334 -18.91 8.59 -17.58
C ASN A 334 -18.72 9.08 -19.02
N ASN A 335 -19.49 8.52 -19.95
CA ASN A 335 -19.39 8.82 -21.38
C ASN A 335 -20.05 10.15 -21.77
N ASN A 336 -20.92 10.70 -20.91
CA ASN A 336 -21.64 11.94 -21.19
C ASN A 336 -21.20 13.04 -20.22
N LEU A 337 -20.56 14.08 -20.73
CA LEU A 337 -20.14 15.27 -20.00
C LEU A 337 -21.22 16.35 -19.91
N VAL A 338 -22.30 16.23 -20.71
CA VAL A 338 -23.41 17.18 -20.70
C VAL A 338 -24.29 16.92 -19.46
N ARG A 339 -24.64 17.97 -18.75
CA ARG A 339 -25.52 17.88 -17.57
C ARG A 339 -26.90 17.36 -17.98
N THR A 340 -27.38 16.38 -17.22
CA THR A 340 -28.72 15.77 -17.42
C THR A 340 -29.62 16.08 -16.23
N LYS A 341 -30.83 16.56 -16.52
CA LYS A 341 -31.85 16.73 -15.48
C LYS A 341 -32.53 15.39 -15.21
N ILE A 342 -32.65 15.02 -13.94
CA ILE A 342 -33.29 13.78 -13.49
C ILE A 342 -34.62 14.13 -12.83
N PHE A 343 -35.70 13.49 -13.29
CA PHE A 343 -37.06 13.64 -12.72
C PHE A 343 -37.48 12.41 -11.90
N GLY A 344 -36.97 11.22 -12.28
CA GLY A 344 -37.11 10.01 -11.47
C GLY A 344 -38.03 8.92 -12.04
N LYS A 345 -38.44 8.94 -13.31
CA LYS A 345 -39.08 7.78 -13.94
C LYS A 345 -38.07 6.68 -14.17
N VAL A 346 -38.33 5.44 -13.74
CA VAL A 346 -37.46 4.28 -13.89
C VAL A 346 -38.15 3.22 -14.74
N GLN A 347 -37.48 2.73 -15.78
CA GLN A 347 -38.02 1.70 -16.67
C GLN A 347 -36.98 0.63 -16.97
N PHE A 348 -37.32 -0.62 -16.73
CA PHE A 348 -36.54 -1.81 -17.12
C PHE A 348 -37.13 -2.38 -18.41
N LYS A 349 -36.28 -2.67 -19.38
CA LYS A 349 -36.63 -3.29 -20.66
C LYS A 349 -35.79 -4.55 -20.86
N ASN A 350 -36.38 -5.72 -20.64
CA ASN A 350 -35.80 -7.05 -20.82
C ASN A 350 -34.38 -7.18 -20.19
N VAL A 351 -34.25 -6.68 -18.95
CA VAL A 351 -32.95 -6.57 -18.28
C VAL A 351 -32.53 -7.91 -17.71
N SER A 352 -31.31 -8.33 -18.08
CA SER A 352 -30.62 -9.50 -17.51
C SER A 352 -29.26 -9.13 -16.97
N PHE A 353 -28.86 -9.75 -15.86
CA PHE A 353 -27.58 -9.49 -15.22
C PHE A 353 -26.99 -10.72 -14.54
N ILE A 354 -25.69 -10.90 -14.75
CA ILE A 354 -24.88 -12.05 -14.29
C ILE A 354 -23.70 -11.54 -13.48
N TYR A 355 -23.49 -12.12 -12.29
CA TYR A 355 -22.25 -11.88 -11.54
C TYR A 355 -21.16 -12.88 -11.97
N TYR A 356 -20.06 -12.36 -12.51
CA TYR A 356 -18.87 -13.16 -12.78
C TYR A 356 -18.04 -13.29 -11.50
N LYS A 357 -18.00 -14.51 -10.91
CA LYS A 357 -17.00 -14.90 -9.93
C LYS A 357 -15.93 -15.75 -10.61
N THR A 358 -14.71 -15.73 -10.10
CA THR A 358 -13.50 -16.37 -10.66
C THR A 358 -13.68 -17.83 -11.10
N LYS A 359 -14.69 -18.55 -10.61
CA LYS A 359 -14.99 -19.96 -10.98
C LYS A 359 -16.48 -20.25 -11.22
N ASN A 360 -17.40 -19.34 -10.90
CA ASN A 360 -18.84 -19.58 -11.02
C ASN A 360 -19.55 -18.37 -11.64
N VAL A 361 -20.42 -18.66 -12.58
CA VAL A 361 -21.36 -17.70 -13.16
C VAL A 361 -22.65 -17.80 -12.34
N ILE A 362 -23.16 -16.68 -11.83
CA ILE A 362 -24.40 -16.63 -11.07
C ILE A 362 -25.38 -15.73 -11.78
N ASP A 363 -26.41 -16.32 -12.38
CA ASP A 363 -27.54 -15.60 -12.96
C ASP A 363 -28.30 -14.92 -11.84
N ALA A 364 -28.21 -13.58 -11.78
CA ALA A 364 -28.83 -12.82 -10.70
C ALA A 364 -30.25 -12.37 -11.07
N ILE A 365 -30.46 -11.92 -12.29
CA ILE A 365 -31.76 -11.56 -12.85
C ILE A 365 -31.81 -11.89 -14.35
N SER A 366 -33.00 -12.28 -14.83
CA SER A 366 -33.26 -12.65 -16.23
C SER A 366 -34.55 -12.04 -16.72
N ASP A 367 -34.49 -11.27 -17.78
CA ASP A 367 -35.63 -10.73 -18.54
C ASP A 367 -36.63 -9.96 -17.67
N ILE A 368 -36.12 -9.02 -16.87
CA ILE A 368 -36.97 -8.18 -16.01
C ILE A 368 -37.43 -6.95 -16.79
N SER A 369 -38.77 -6.76 -16.83
CA SER A 369 -39.41 -5.60 -17.46
C SER A 369 -40.48 -5.00 -16.54
N PHE A 370 -40.37 -3.70 -16.20
CA PHE A 370 -41.36 -2.93 -15.49
C PHE A 370 -41.15 -1.44 -15.68
N THR A 371 -42.18 -0.66 -15.39
CA THR A 371 -42.13 0.81 -15.41
C THR A 371 -42.62 1.38 -14.09
N LEU A 372 -41.79 2.22 -13.46
CA LEU A 372 -42.15 2.99 -12.27
C LEU A 372 -42.17 4.47 -12.61
N MET A 373 -43.33 5.10 -12.48
CA MET A 373 -43.50 6.51 -12.79
C MET A 373 -42.88 7.39 -11.70
N ARG A 374 -42.53 8.61 -12.06
CA ARG A 374 -42.02 9.62 -11.12
C ARG A 374 -42.92 9.80 -9.89
N GLY A 375 -42.32 9.89 -8.72
CA GLY A 375 -43.04 10.11 -7.45
C GLY A 375 -43.82 8.90 -6.95
N LYS A 376 -43.72 7.76 -7.62
CA LYS A 376 -44.40 6.52 -7.27
C LYS A 376 -43.53 5.62 -6.41
N THR A 377 -44.18 4.73 -5.63
CA THR A 377 -43.52 3.81 -4.72
C THR A 377 -43.57 2.37 -5.25
N LEU A 378 -42.39 1.76 -5.45
CA LEU A 378 -42.22 0.34 -5.75
C LEU A 378 -41.88 -0.44 -4.49
N ILE A 379 -42.59 -1.53 -4.24
CA ILE A 379 -42.18 -2.58 -3.30
C ILE A 379 -41.63 -3.76 -4.10
N LEU A 380 -40.42 -4.15 -3.81
CA LEU A 380 -39.76 -5.29 -4.41
C LEU A 380 -39.48 -6.36 -3.34
N THR A 381 -40.15 -7.50 -3.44
CA THR A 381 -40.07 -8.59 -2.47
C THR A 381 -39.72 -9.92 -3.13
N GLY A 382 -39.50 -10.95 -2.34
CA GLY A 382 -39.19 -12.32 -2.80
C GLY A 382 -38.21 -13.03 -1.87
N GLU A 383 -37.91 -14.30 -2.16
CA GLU A 383 -37.01 -15.13 -1.38
C GLU A 383 -35.58 -14.57 -1.33
N THR A 384 -34.80 -14.99 -0.33
CA THR A 384 -33.36 -14.64 -0.26
C THR A 384 -32.66 -15.19 -1.49
N GLY A 385 -31.81 -14.37 -2.14
CA GLY A 385 -31.11 -14.76 -3.37
C GLY A 385 -31.92 -14.60 -4.66
N SER A 386 -33.18 -14.08 -4.61
CA SER A 386 -34.01 -13.88 -5.82
C SER A 386 -33.62 -12.71 -6.72
N GLY A 387 -32.56 -11.95 -6.41
CA GLY A 387 -32.06 -10.86 -7.26
C GLY A 387 -32.50 -9.45 -6.85
N LYS A 388 -33.22 -9.27 -5.75
CA LYS A 388 -33.74 -7.97 -5.27
C LYS A 388 -32.67 -6.87 -5.15
N THR A 389 -31.61 -7.16 -4.38
CA THR A 389 -30.48 -6.23 -4.20
C THR A 389 -29.79 -5.90 -5.53
N THR A 390 -29.78 -6.84 -6.49
CA THR A 390 -29.21 -6.62 -7.83
C THR A 390 -29.98 -5.56 -8.58
N VAL A 391 -31.32 -5.55 -8.50
CA VAL A 391 -32.16 -4.50 -9.12
C VAL A 391 -31.79 -3.12 -8.55
N GLY A 392 -31.66 -2.97 -7.22
CA GLY A 392 -31.24 -1.71 -6.59
C GLY A 392 -29.85 -1.24 -7.03
N ARG A 393 -28.91 -2.18 -7.15
CA ARG A 393 -27.54 -1.88 -7.61
C ARG A 393 -27.47 -1.47 -9.08
N LEU A 394 -28.29 -2.07 -9.93
CA LEU A 394 -28.40 -1.71 -11.34
C LEU A 394 -29.04 -0.32 -11.52
N ILE A 395 -30.11 -0.01 -10.78
CA ILE A 395 -30.72 1.34 -10.80
C ILE A 395 -29.70 2.40 -10.34
N SER A 396 -28.87 2.08 -9.34
CA SER A 396 -27.81 3.01 -8.87
C SER A 396 -26.60 3.08 -9.81
N ARG A 397 -26.63 2.33 -10.92
CA ARG A 397 -25.50 2.15 -11.85
C ARG A 397 -24.20 1.79 -11.14
N LEU A 398 -24.28 0.90 -10.14
CA LEU A 398 -23.11 0.26 -9.55
C LEU A 398 -22.62 -0.91 -10.41
N TYR A 399 -23.48 -1.39 -11.30
CA TYR A 399 -23.25 -2.33 -12.40
C TYR A 399 -24.06 -1.89 -13.62
N ASP A 400 -23.61 -2.21 -14.81
CA ASP A 400 -24.38 -2.10 -16.03
C ASP A 400 -24.99 -3.47 -16.39
N PRO A 401 -26.23 -3.56 -16.96
CA PRO A 401 -26.83 -4.83 -17.34
C PRO A 401 -26.04 -5.53 -18.45
N ASN A 402 -26.08 -6.88 -18.47
CA ASN A 402 -25.50 -7.67 -19.56
C ASN A 402 -26.38 -7.59 -20.81
N ASP A 403 -27.70 -7.75 -20.65
CA ASP A 403 -28.69 -7.64 -21.70
C ASP A 403 -29.83 -6.73 -21.29
N GLY A 404 -30.53 -6.16 -22.29
CA GLY A 404 -31.59 -5.19 -22.08
C GLY A 404 -31.06 -3.80 -21.74
N ASP A 405 -31.97 -2.90 -21.36
CA ASP A 405 -31.62 -1.52 -21.02
C ASP A 405 -32.45 -0.99 -19.86
N ILE A 406 -31.85 -0.12 -19.07
CA ILE A 406 -32.50 0.63 -17.98
C ILE A 406 -32.62 2.08 -18.43
N LEU A 407 -33.85 2.56 -18.49
CA LEU A 407 -34.12 3.94 -18.86
C LEU A 407 -34.48 4.75 -17.63
N ILE A 408 -33.87 5.91 -17.52
CA ILE A 408 -34.25 6.95 -16.56
C ILE A 408 -34.78 8.13 -17.35
N ASP A 409 -36.02 8.52 -17.09
CA ASP A 409 -36.72 9.59 -17.81
C ASP A 409 -36.69 9.42 -19.34
N ASN A 410 -36.89 8.18 -19.79
CA ASN A 410 -36.86 7.72 -21.19
C ASN A 410 -35.48 7.74 -21.88
N LEU A 411 -34.41 8.09 -21.17
CA LEU A 411 -33.03 8.05 -21.68
C LEU A 411 -32.29 6.85 -21.05
N SER A 412 -31.51 6.11 -21.87
CA SER A 412 -30.70 5.01 -21.33
C SER A 412 -29.80 5.49 -20.19
N LEU A 413 -29.73 4.69 -19.13
CA LEU A 413 -28.92 4.97 -17.96
C LEU A 413 -27.42 5.15 -18.31
N ARG A 414 -26.95 4.47 -19.34
CA ARG A 414 -25.57 4.59 -19.85
C ARG A 414 -25.28 5.96 -20.46
N ASN A 415 -26.32 6.65 -20.94
CA ASN A 415 -26.22 7.94 -21.62
C ASN A 415 -26.41 9.14 -20.68
N HIS A 416 -26.71 8.91 -19.41
CA HIS A 416 -26.75 9.98 -18.42
C HIS A 416 -25.35 10.39 -17.97
N ASN A 417 -25.18 11.67 -17.61
CA ASN A 417 -24.01 12.10 -16.85
C ASN A 417 -24.03 11.41 -15.48
N LEU A 418 -22.99 10.62 -15.22
CA LEU A 418 -22.92 9.76 -14.04
C LEU A 418 -22.96 10.56 -12.71
N TYR A 419 -22.32 11.75 -12.69
CA TYR A 419 -22.32 12.61 -11.51
C TYR A 419 -23.70 13.20 -11.23
N ASP A 420 -24.35 13.75 -12.24
CA ASP A 420 -25.70 14.31 -12.11
C ASP A 420 -26.70 13.21 -11.74
N PHE A 421 -26.56 12.03 -12.32
CA PHE A 421 -27.40 10.89 -12.01
C PHE A 421 -27.23 10.46 -10.55
N ARG A 422 -26.01 10.16 -10.10
CA ARG A 422 -25.74 9.73 -8.72
C ARG A 422 -26.02 10.83 -7.69
N LYS A 423 -25.92 12.11 -8.07
CA LYS A 423 -26.32 13.24 -7.21
C LYS A 423 -27.82 13.19 -6.89
N ASN A 424 -28.65 12.65 -7.78
CA ASN A 424 -30.10 12.56 -7.64
C ASN A 424 -30.59 11.20 -7.08
N ILE A 425 -29.67 10.32 -6.65
CA ILE A 425 -30.01 9.04 -6.03
C ILE A 425 -29.64 9.06 -4.54
N GLY A 426 -30.57 8.61 -3.69
CA GLY A 426 -30.31 8.19 -2.32
C GLY A 426 -30.36 6.68 -2.24
N TYR A 427 -29.26 6.03 -1.84
CA TYR A 427 -29.18 4.59 -1.69
C TYR A 427 -28.83 4.21 -0.26
N VAL A 428 -29.69 3.44 0.38
CA VAL A 428 -29.47 2.88 1.72
C VAL A 428 -29.23 1.39 1.57
N PRO A 429 -27.99 0.91 1.76
CA PRO A 429 -27.64 -0.49 1.57
C PRO A 429 -28.15 -1.36 2.72
N GLN A 430 -28.25 -2.67 2.48
CA GLN A 430 -28.63 -3.67 3.47
C GLN A 430 -27.66 -3.68 4.67
N GLU A 431 -26.35 -3.65 4.41
CA GLU A 431 -25.33 -3.49 5.46
C GLU A 431 -25.06 -2.01 5.71
N SER A 432 -25.47 -1.53 6.88
CA SER A 432 -25.27 -0.13 7.29
C SER A 432 -23.81 0.14 7.60
N PHE A 433 -23.10 0.82 6.69
CA PHE A 433 -21.72 1.22 6.88
C PHE A 433 -21.60 2.68 7.34
N LEU A 434 -20.90 2.89 8.44
CA LEU A 434 -20.57 4.22 8.96
C LEU A 434 -19.07 4.38 9.04
N PHE A 435 -18.59 5.57 8.67
CA PHE A 435 -17.17 5.92 8.76
C PHE A 435 -16.78 6.25 10.20
N SER A 436 -15.52 6.02 10.55
CA SER A 436 -14.95 6.38 11.85
C SER A 436 -14.80 7.90 11.97
N ASP A 437 -15.93 8.58 12.14
CA ASP A 437 -16.04 10.04 12.19
C ASP A 437 -17.24 10.40 13.06
N SER A 438 -17.53 11.68 13.24
CA SER A 438 -18.70 12.14 14.00
C SER A 438 -20.02 11.70 13.33
N ILE A 439 -21.09 11.63 14.11
CA ILE A 439 -22.45 11.39 13.58
C ILE A 439 -22.83 12.50 12.59
N TYR A 440 -22.50 13.76 12.92
CA TYR A 440 -22.68 14.90 12.05
C TYR A 440 -22.07 14.67 10.67
N ASN A 441 -20.77 14.34 10.61
CA ASN A 441 -20.04 14.11 9.37
C ASN A 441 -20.57 12.89 8.60
N ASN A 442 -20.97 11.82 9.31
CA ASN A 442 -21.61 10.67 8.69
C ASN A 442 -22.92 10.99 7.99
N ILE A 443 -23.74 11.89 8.53
CA ILE A 443 -24.98 12.36 7.87
C ILE A 443 -24.63 13.34 6.74
N ALA A 444 -23.76 14.32 7.01
CA ALA A 444 -23.36 15.35 6.05
C ALA A 444 -22.70 14.78 4.78
N LEU A 445 -22.03 13.62 4.88
CA LEU A 445 -21.45 12.89 3.74
C LEU A 445 -22.47 12.62 2.63
N GLY A 446 -23.76 12.53 2.96
CA GLY A 446 -24.84 12.42 1.99
C GLY A 446 -24.90 13.60 1.03
N SER A 447 -24.34 14.76 1.34
CA SER A 447 -24.29 15.94 0.47
C SER A 447 -22.90 16.19 -0.06
N ILE A 448 -22.77 16.58 -1.34
CA ILE A 448 -21.49 16.91 -1.99
C ILE A 448 -21.03 18.33 -1.59
N GLU A 449 -21.96 19.21 -1.29
CA GLU A 449 -21.71 20.60 -0.92
C GLU A 449 -21.68 20.78 0.61
N LYS A 450 -21.00 21.82 1.09
CA LYS A 450 -21.06 22.16 2.52
C LYS A 450 -22.51 22.36 2.94
N VAL A 451 -22.97 21.56 3.87
CA VAL A 451 -24.35 21.56 4.36
C VAL A 451 -24.43 22.39 5.62
N SER A 452 -25.50 23.19 5.74
CA SER A 452 -25.79 23.88 7.01
C SER A 452 -26.17 22.85 8.08
N SER A 453 -25.81 23.12 9.33
CA SER A 453 -26.16 22.26 10.48
C SER A 453 -27.67 22.01 10.55
N TYR A 454 -28.49 22.99 10.17
CA TYR A 454 -29.94 22.85 10.10
C TYR A 454 -30.36 21.68 9.21
N LYS A 455 -29.78 21.51 8.01
CA LYS A 455 -30.13 20.40 7.12
C LYS A 455 -29.73 19.03 7.69
N VAL A 456 -28.60 18.97 8.42
CA VAL A 456 -28.16 17.73 9.08
C VAL A 456 -29.14 17.34 10.19
N TYR A 457 -29.55 18.31 11.02
CA TYR A 457 -30.52 18.09 12.09
C TYR A 457 -31.90 17.74 11.54
N GLU A 458 -32.34 18.42 10.48
CA GLU A 458 -33.58 18.10 9.79
C GLU A 458 -33.57 16.67 9.23
N ALA A 459 -32.47 16.23 8.58
CA ALA A 459 -32.35 14.87 8.07
C ALA A 459 -32.35 13.82 9.20
N ALA A 460 -31.72 14.11 10.33
CA ALA A 460 -31.74 13.25 11.51
C ALA A 460 -33.14 13.13 12.11
N ARG A 461 -33.88 14.23 12.19
CA ARG A 461 -35.27 14.25 12.65
C ARG A 461 -36.16 13.42 11.74
N LYS A 462 -36.03 13.58 10.43
CA LYS A 462 -36.75 12.84 9.38
C LYS A 462 -36.50 11.34 9.43
N ALA A 463 -35.28 10.94 9.78
CA ALA A 463 -34.88 9.54 9.97
C ALA A 463 -35.17 9.02 11.39
N MET A 464 -35.88 9.76 12.24
CA MET A 464 -36.22 9.39 13.61
C MET A 464 -35.00 8.99 14.47
N ILE A 465 -33.86 9.67 14.29
CA ILE A 465 -32.63 9.39 15.04
C ILE A 465 -32.20 10.56 15.94
N GLU A 466 -32.79 11.76 15.79
CA GLU A 466 -32.39 12.97 16.53
C GLU A 466 -32.42 12.77 18.04
N ASN A 467 -33.46 12.16 18.59
CA ASN A 467 -33.56 11.92 20.03
C ASN A 467 -32.45 10.99 20.55
N ASP A 468 -32.10 9.96 19.79
CA ASP A 468 -30.99 9.09 20.17
C ASP A 468 -29.67 9.86 20.16
N ILE A 469 -29.45 10.73 19.15
CA ILE A 469 -28.24 11.53 19.02
C ILE A 469 -28.10 12.50 20.19
N LEU A 470 -29.16 13.18 20.58
CA LEU A 470 -29.18 14.13 21.69
C LEU A 470 -28.89 13.46 23.04
N ASN A 471 -29.20 12.18 23.21
CA ASN A 471 -28.90 11.40 24.40
C ASN A 471 -27.43 10.96 24.50
N PHE A 472 -26.63 11.07 23.43
CA PHE A 472 -25.20 10.82 23.53
C PHE A 472 -24.48 11.99 24.21
N LYS A 473 -23.42 11.69 24.98
CA LYS A 473 -22.65 12.69 25.75
C LYS A 473 -22.20 13.89 24.90
N ASN A 474 -21.82 13.65 23.64
CA ASN A 474 -21.34 14.68 22.72
C ASN A 474 -22.33 14.98 21.59
N GLY A 475 -23.60 14.53 21.68
CA GLY A 475 -24.61 14.76 20.66
C GLY A 475 -24.14 14.38 19.26
N TYR A 476 -24.28 15.29 18.32
CA TYR A 476 -23.86 15.11 16.91
C TYR A 476 -22.36 14.97 16.71
N ASP A 477 -21.53 15.47 17.64
CA ASP A 477 -20.06 15.37 17.59
C ASP A 477 -19.55 14.05 18.15
N THR A 478 -20.45 13.14 18.53
CA THR A 478 -20.08 11.81 18.99
C THR A 478 -19.36 11.06 17.89
N ILE A 479 -18.09 10.70 18.14
CA ILE A 479 -17.26 9.92 17.22
C ILE A 479 -17.72 8.46 17.27
N ILE A 480 -18.01 7.92 16.10
CA ILE A 480 -18.43 6.53 15.92
C ILE A 480 -17.18 5.70 15.70
N GLY A 481 -16.98 4.61 16.48
CA GLY A 481 -15.89 3.66 16.29
C GLY A 481 -15.98 2.94 14.92
N GLU A 482 -14.97 2.12 14.62
CA GLU A 482 -14.91 1.37 13.36
C GLU A 482 -16.25 0.65 13.09
N ARG A 483 -16.80 0.87 11.89
CA ARG A 483 -18.09 0.30 11.43
C ARG A 483 -19.25 0.59 12.38
N GLY A 484 -19.16 1.61 13.24
CA GLY A 484 -20.22 1.98 14.16
C GLY A 484 -20.42 1.00 15.33
N ILE A 485 -19.39 0.36 15.82
CA ILE A 485 -19.46 -0.66 16.91
C ILE A 485 -20.26 -0.15 18.13
N THR A 486 -20.23 1.15 18.40
CA THR A 486 -20.88 1.78 19.55
C THR A 486 -22.38 1.98 19.39
N LEU A 487 -22.94 1.76 18.20
CA LEU A 487 -24.36 2.00 17.88
C LEU A 487 -25.11 0.69 17.68
N SER A 488 -26.41 0.69 18.05
CA SER A 488 -27.32 -0.41 17.74
C SER A 488 -27.56 -0.52 16.22
N GLY A 489 -27.96 -1.70 15.73
CA GLY A 489 -28.28 -1.92 14.32
C GLY A 489 -29.32 -0.92 13.78
N GLY A 490 -30.38 -0.66 14.54
CA GLY A 490 -31.42 0.30 14.17
C GLY A 490 -30.92 1.74 14.14
N GLN A 491 -30.03 2.15 15.05
CA GLN A 491 -29.41 3.48 15.03
C GLN A 491 -28.53 3.65 13.79
N LYS A 492 -27.72 2.63 13.43
CA LYS A 492 -26.91 2.66 12.20
C LYS A 492 -27.77 2.81 10.96
N GLN A 493 -28.84 2.03 10.84
CA GLN A 493 -29.77 2.12 9.70
C GLN A 493 -30.40 3.51 9.60
N ARG A 494 -30.87 4.09 10.71
CA ARG A 494 -31.46 5.42 10.72
C ARG A 494 -30.48 6.53 10.35
N ILE A 495 -29.21 6.43 10.75
CA ILE A 495 -28.15 7.36 10.29
C ILE A 495 -27.91 7.21 8.77
N CYS A 496 -27.88 5.97 8.24
CA CYS A 496 -27.78 5.75 6.80
C CYS A 496 -28.98 6.30 6.02
N ILE A 497 -30.19 6.22 6.59
CA ILE A 497 -31.39 6.84 6.02
C ILE A 497 -31.24 8.37 6.02
N ALA A 498 -30.83 9.00 7.14
CA ALA A 498 -30.56 10.44 7.21
C ALA A 498 -29.55 10.88 6.15
N ARG A 499 -28.45 10.11 5.97
CA ARG A 499 -27.44 10.31 4.91
C ARG A 499 -28.04 10.27 3.51
N ALA A 500 -29.00 9.37 3.24
CA ALA A 500 -29.60 9.23 1.92
C ALA A 500 -30.58 10.36 1.58
N ILE A 501 -31.33 10.86 2.56
CA ILE A 501 -32.40 11.85 2.35
C ILE A 501 -31.91 13.31 2.39
N ILE A 502 -30.73 13.59 2.98
CA ILE A 502 -30.25 14.97 3.23
C ILE A 502 -30.18 15.84 1.97
N ARG A 503 -29.93 15.24 0.80
CA ARG A 503 -29.85 15.95 -0.49
C ARG A 503 -31.17 16.04 -1.24
N ASN A 504 -32.26 15.51 -0.69
CA ASN A 504 -33.57 15.46 -1.34
C ASN A 504 -33.51 14.82 -2.75
N PRO A 505 -33.06 13.56 -2.87
CA PRO A 505 -32.85 12.91 -4.15
C PRO A 505 -34.17 12.65 -4.90
N LYS A 506 -34.07 12.50 -6.24
CA LYS A 506 -35.22 12.18 -7.10
C LYS A 506 -35.58 10.70 -7.10
N ILE A 507 -34.62 9.83 -6.78
CA ILE A 507 -34.82 8.39 -6.64
C ILE A 507 -34.23 7.96 -5.30
N LEU A 508 -35.05 7.29 -4.47
CA LEU A 508 -34.66 6.73 -3.17
C LEU A 508 -34.74 5.20 -3.24
N ILE A 509 -33.68 4.53 -2.86
CA ILE A 509 -33.59 3.06 -2.85
C ILE A 509 -33.25 2.61 -1.43
N PHE A 510 -34.12 1.80 -0.84
CA PHE A 510 -33.95 1.17 0.45
C PHE A 510 -33.77 -0.33 0.27
N ASP A 511 -32.54 -0.83 0.44
CA ASP A 511 -32.22 -2.25 0.26
C ASP A 511 -32.22 -2.96 1.61
N ASP A 512 -33.35 -3.55 1.99
CA ASP A 512 -33.64 -4.23 3.27
C ASP A 512 -33.24 -3.43 4.52
N SER A 513 -33.26 -2.10 4.38
CA SER A 513 -32.69 -1.15 5.35
C SER A 513 -33.65 -0.76 6.49
N PHE A 514 -34.79 -1.43 6.58
CA PHE A 514 -35.75 -1.26 7.68
C PHE A 514 -35.79 -2.45 8.65
N SER A 515 -35.03 -3.53 8.38
CA SER A 515 -35.12 -4.80 9.12
C SER A 515 -34.71 -4.69 10.59
N ALA A 516 -33.73 -3.85 10.92
CA ALA A 516 -33.28 -3.63 12.31
C ALA A 516 -33.95 -2.46 13.01
N ILE A 517 -34.90 -1.77 12.35
CA ILE A 517 -35.64 -0.63 12.93
C ILE A 517 -36.95 -1.14 13.58
N ASP A 518 -37.24 -0.66 14.77
CA ASP A 518 -38.49 -0.98 15.47
C ASP A 518 -39.73 -0.53 14.69
N GLN A 519 -40.84 -1.22 14.89
CA GLN A 519 -42.08 -1.04 14.12
C GLN A 519 -42.63 0.40 14.17
N LYS A 520 -42.52 1.08 15.32
CA LYS A 520 -42.99 2.46 15.50
C LYS A 520 -42.19 3.44 14.64
N ASN A 521 -40.89 3.44 14.76
CA ASN A 521 -40.00 4.33 13.99
C ASN A 521 -40.07 4.03 12.49
N ARG A 522 -40.16 2.74 12.11
CA ARG A 522 -40.32 2.30 10.72
C ARG A 522 -41.56 2.92 10.07
N LYS A 523 -42.72 2.84 10.72
CA LYS A 523 -43.97 3.45 10.22
C LYS A 523 -43.87 4.98 10.10
N LEU A 524 -43.25 5.64 11.09
CA LEU A 524 -43.07 7.10 11.06
C LEU A 524 -42.14 7.54 9.91
N ILE A 525 -41.03 6.85 9.70
CA ILE A 525 -40.12 7.15 8.60
C ILE A 525 -40.80 7.00 7.25
N ILE A 526 -41.54 5.90 7.02
CA ILE A 526 -42.25 5.67 5.77
C ILE A 526 -43.37 6.72 5.55
N HIS A 527 -44.13 7.03 6.59
CA HIS A 527 -45.13 8.10 6.52
C HIS A 527 -44.52 9.44 6.13
N TYR A 528 -43.38 9.78 6.77
CA TYR A 528 -42.63 10.99 6.46
C TYR A 528 -42.13 11.01 5.01
N LEU A 529 -41.50 9.93 4.54
CA LEU A 529 -41.01 9.83 3.16
C LEU A 529 -42.13 10.06 2.15
N LYS A 530 -43.31 9.50 2.37
CA LYS A 530 -44.45 9.68 1.48
C LYS A 530 -45.02 11.09 1.51
N LYS A 531 -45.07 11.73 2.69
CA LYS A 531 -45.65 13.07 2.86
C LYS A 531 -44.75 14.17 2.30
N GLU A 532 -43.46 14.14 2.63
CA GLU A 532 -42.50 15.20 2.34
C GLU A 532 -41.72 14.99 1.05
N MET A 533 -41.56 13.73 0.60
CA MET A 533 -40.81 13.39 -0.58
C MET A 533 -41.66 12.91 -1.75
N ARG A 534 -42.87 13.48 -1.89
CA ARG A 534 -43.85 13.12 -2.94
C ARG A 534 -43.31 13.20 -4.37
N ASN A 535 -42.31 14.03 -4.60
CA ASN A 535 -41.66 14.18 -5.91
C ASN A 535 -40.52 13.20 -6.13
N SER A 536 -40.16 12.36 -5.14
CA SER A 536 -39.11 11.35 -5.23
C SER A 536 -39.74 9.98 -5.50
N THR A 537 -39.18 9.27 -6.43
CA THR A 537 -39.53 7.87 -6.72
C THR A 537 -38.89 6.99 -5.66
N ILE A 538 -39.68 6.19 -4.97
CA ILE A 538 -39.23 5.40 -3.82
C ILE A 538 -39.26 3.91 -4.20
N ILE A 539 -38.13 3.23 -3.95
CA ILE A 539 -37.99 1.80 -4.18
C ILE A 539 -37.63 1.14 -2.85
N ILE A 540 -38.50 0.30 -2.34
CA ILE A 540 -38.31 -0.42 -1.09
C ILE A 540 -38.12 -1.90 -1.41
N ILE A 541 -36.92 -2.39 -1.18
CA ILE A 541 -36.56 -3.79 -1.29
C ILE A 541 -36.68 -4.39 0.12
N THR A 542 -37.55 -5.37 0.31
CA THR A 542 -37.78 -5.99 1.62
C THR A 542 -38.29 -7.42 1.50
N HIS A 543 -38.07 -8.19 2.54
CA HIS A 543 -38.67 -9.51 2.72
C HIS A 543 -39.95 -9.47 3.59
N ASP A 544 -40.13 -8.41 4.36
CA ASP A 544 -41.32 -8.15 5.21
C ASP A 544 -42.12 -7.00 4.61
N THR A 545 -43.35 -7.27 4.17
CA THR A 545 -44.25 -6.29 3.56
C THR A 545 -45.32 -5.80 4.53
N SER A 546 -45.41 -6.35 5.74
CA SER A 546 -46.46 -6.11 6.72
C SER A 546 -46.62 -4.65 7.18
N TYR A 547 -45.54 -3.86 7.03
CA TYR A 547 -45.52 -2.47 7.48
C TYR A 547 -45.77 -1.44 6.37
N ILE A 548 -46.01 -1.89 5.12
CA ILE A 548 -46.23 -1.03 3.98
C ILE A 548 -47.65 -1.26 3.46
N SER A 549 -48.55 -0.36 3.80
CA SER A 549 -49.96 -0.46 3.42
C SER A 549 -50.33 0.26 2.13
N ASP A 550 -49.46 1.13 1.64
CA ASP A 550 -49.72 2.00 0.49
C ASP A 550 -48.52 1.98 -0.45
N PHE A 551 -48.74 1.55 -1.69
CA PHE A 551 -47.75 1.43 -2.76
C PHE A 551 -48.43 1.58 -4.12
N ASP A 552 -47.67 1.95 -5.13
CA ASP A 552 -48.15 2.07 -6.51
C ASP A 552 -47.83 0.85 -7.37
N LEU A 553 -46.72 0.20 -7.06
CA LEU A 553 -46.26 -0.98 -7.79
C LEU A 553 -45.70 -2.01 -6.81
N PHE A 554 -46.11 -3.26 -6.95
CA PHE A 554 -45.65 -4.39 -6.15
C PHE A 554 -45.12 -5.47 -7.07
N ILE A 555 -43.85 -5.89 -6.83
CA ILE A 555 -43.18 -6.90 -7.63
C ILE A 555 -42.62 -8.00 -6.72
N VAL A 556 -42.92 -9.25 -7.05
CA VAL A 556 -42.35 -10.43 -6.41
C VAL A 556 -41.32 -11.06 -7.34
N LEU A 557 -40.07 -11.15 -6.89
CA LEU A 557 -39.00 -11.85 -7.60
C LEU A 557 -38.86 -13.28 -7.09
N LYS A 558 -38.74 -14.23 -8.04
CA LYS A 558 -38.41 -15.63 -7.76
C LYS A 558 -37.35 -16.12 -8.75
N LYS A 559 -36.22 -16.61 -8.26
CA LYS A 559 -35.11 -17.14 -9.07
C LYS A 559 -34.71 -16.18 -10.24
N GLY A 560 -34.57 -14.90 -9.94
CA GLY A 560 -34.14 -13.90 -10.91
C GLY A 560 -35.20 -13.41 -11.89
N LYS A 561 -36.47 -13.86 -11.79
CA LYS A 561 -37.56 -13.47 -12.69
C LYS A 561 -38.71 -12.84 -11.91
N ILE A 562 -39.53 -12.03 -12.58
CA ILE A 562 -40.77 -11.54 -12.02
C ILE A 562 -41.78 -12.69 -11.98
N SER A 563 -42.23 -13.06 -10.77
CA SER A 563 -43.27 -14.06 -10.59
C SER A 563 -44.66 -13.44 -10.44
N LYS A 564 -44.74 -12.21 -9.90
CA LYS A 564 -45.97 -11.47 -9.73
C LYS A 564 -45.71 -9.98 -9.86
N ILE A 565 -46.60 -9.26 -10.53
CA ILE A 565 -46.64 -7.81 -10.62
C ILE A 565 -48.05 -7.32 -10.36
N GLU A 566 -48.18 -6.34 -9.47
CA GLU A 566 -49.46 -5.72 -9.11
C GLU A 566 -49.31 -4.20 -9.16
N TYR A 567 -50.25 -3.55 -9.84
CA TYR A 567 -50.37 -2.10 -9.88
C TYR A 567 -51.54 -1.69 -8.97
N HIS A 568 -51.24 -0.80 -8.00
CA HIS A 568 -52.23 -0.27 -7.08
C HIS A 568 -52.46 1.20 -7.44
N ASN A 569 -53.71 1.65 -7.60
CA ASN A 569 -54.08 3.05 -7.93
C ASN A 569 -53.50 3.58 -9.27
N ILE A 570 -53.58 2.83 -10.35
CA ILE A 570 -53.58 3.44 -11.68
C ILE A 570 -55.03 3.71 -12.04
N LEU A 571 -55.56 4.89 -11.71
CA LEU A 571 -56.60 5.47 -12.51
C LEU A 571 -56.02 5.73 -13.90
N LEU A 572 -56.44 4.94 -14.88
CA LEU A 572 -56.21 5.11 -16.31
C LEU A 572 -56.60 6.52 -16.76
#